data_cf1f2825936f5043ae603d90fc34db80
#
_entry.id   cf1f2825936f5043ae603d90fc34db80
#
_cell.length_a   1.000
_cell.length_b   1.000
_cell.length_c   1.000
_cell.angle_alpha   90.00
_cell.angle_beta   90.00
_cell.angle_gamma   90.00
#
_symmetry.space_group_name_H-M   'P 1'
#
loop_
_entity.id
_entity.type
_entity.pdbx_description
1 polymer ?
#
loop_
_entity_poly.entity_id
_entity_poly.type
_entity_poly.pdbx_seq_one_letter_code
_entity_poly.pdbx_strand_id
1 'polypeptide(L)' 'GCADPKQELMALMKYMVGHNTAHANELAQLAKQLQDLGETTAYEQIMLAVSDFEKGNLRLSTVLTSMNG' A
#
# COMPACT_ATOMS: atom_id res chain seq x y z
N GLY A 1 16.95 3.54 -27.13
CA GLY A 1 15.91 4.31 -27.47
C GLY A 1 15.43 5.34 -26.47
N CYS A 2 14.52 6.12 -26.95
CA CYS A 2 13.92 7.13 -26.12
C CYS A 2 13.04 6.47 -25.07
N ALA A 3 13.10 6.99 -23.87
CA ALA A 3 12.24 6.52 -22.81
C ALA A 3 10.78 6.78 -23.16
N ASP A 4 9.96 5.75 -23.04
CA ASP A 4 8.52 5.88 -23.23
C ASP A 4 7.93 6.49 -21.94
N PRO A 5 7.34 7.69 -22.01
CA PRO A 5 6.78 8.32 -20.82
C PRO A 5 5.77 7.43 -20.08
N LYS A 6 4.97 6.67 -20.83
CA LYS A 6 4.01 5.75 -20.22
C LYS A 6 4.74 4.67 -19.40
N GLN A 7 5.79 4.09 -19.98
CA GLN A 7 6.55 3.04 -19.29
C GLN A 7 7.25 3.57 -18.05
N GLU A 8 7.75 4.80 -18.11
CA GLU A 8 8.39 5.43 -16.96
C GLU A 8 7.39 5.64 -15.83
N LEU A 9 6.18 6.12 -16.15
CA LEU A 9 5.13 6.34 -15.16
C LEU A 9 4.65 5.03 -14.57
N MET A 10 4.54 3.99 -15.39
CA MET A 10 4.16 2.66 -14.89
C MET A 10 5.20 2.11 -13.93
N ALA A 11 6.48 2.27 -14.25
CA ALA A 11 7.56 1.82 -13.38
C ALA A 11 7.53 2.56 -12.04
N LEU A 12 7.27 3.87 -12.07
CA LEU A 12 7.15 4.67 -10.86
C LEU A 12 5.96 4.21 -10.03
N MET A 13 4.82 3.98 -10.67
CA MET A 13 3.62 3.52 -9.98
C MET A 13 3.85 2.14 -9.35
N LYS A 14 4.53 1.24 -10.07
CA LYS A 14 4.85 -0.08 -9.55
C LYS A 14 5.72 0.02 -8.30
N TYR A 15 6.70 0.93 -8.32
CA TYR A 15 7.54 1.19 -7.14
C TYR A 15 6.69 1.68 -5.97
N MET A 16 5.77 2.61 -6.22
CA MET A 16 4.92 3.16 -5.18
C MET A 16 3.99 2.11 -4.59
N VAL A 17 3.45 1.22 -5.42
CA VAL A 17 2.62 0.11 -4.93
C VAL A 17 3.40 -0.77 -3.97
N GLY A 18 4.63 -1.13 -4.33
CA GLY A 18 5.48 -1.93 -3.44
C GLY A 18 5.82 -1.20 -2.15
N HIS A 19 6.10 0.08 -2.25
CA HIS A 19 6.41 0.93 -1.09
C HIS A 19 5.20 1.04 -0.15
N ASN A 20 4.01 1.21 -0.72
CA ASN A 20 2.77 1.27 0.05
C ASN A 20 2.52 -0.04 0.81
N THR A 21 2.81 -1.18 0.18
CA THR A 21 2.67 -2.48 0.84
C THR A 21 3.59 -2.57 2.06
N ALA A 22 4.85 -2.10 1.94
CA ALA A 22 5.78 -2.11 3.05
C ALA A 22 5.29 -1.23 4.20
N HIS A 23 4.77 -0.03 3.89
CA HIS A 23 4.23 0.86 4.92
C HIS A 23 3.00 0.27 5.60
N ALA A 24 2.12 -0.38 4.85
CA ALA A 24 0.94 -1.03 5.44
C ALA A 24 1.36 -2.12 6.43
N ASN A 25 2.39 -2.91 6.07
CA ASN A 25 2.91 -3.95 6.96
C ASN A 25 3.52 -3.34 8.22
N GLU A 26 4.25 -2.23 8.09
CA GLU A 26 4.83 -1.54 9.24
C GLU A 26 3.75 -1.01 10.18
N LEU A 27 2.68 -0.43 9.62
CA LEU A 27 1.55 0.05 10.41
C LEU A 27 0.85 -1.09 11.15
N ALA A 28 0.69 -2.24 10.50
CA ALA A 28 0.08 -3.40 11.13
C ALA A 28 0.90 -3.89 12.32
N GLN A 29 2.23 -3.89 12.19
CA GLN A 29 3.12 -4.28 13.29
C GLN A 29 3.05 -3.28 14.45
N LEU A 30 3.02 -1.99 14.13
CA LEU A 30 2.89 -0.94 15.14
C LEU A 30 1.56 -1.07 15.87
N ALA A 31 0.48 -1.34 15.13
CA ALA A 31 -0.84 -1.54 15.72
C ALA A 31 -0.84 -2.69 16.72
N LYS A 32 -0.18 -3.79 16.38
CA LYS A 32 -0.09 -4.94 17.26
C LYS A 32 0.62 -4.60 18.56
N GLN A 33 1.69 -3.80 18.49
CA GLN A 33 2.40 -3.37 19.68
C GLN A 33 1.51 -2.50 20.57
N LEU A 34 0.70 -1.63 19.97
CA LEU A 34 -0.25 -0.82 20.72
C LEU A 34 -1.32 -1.69 21.39
N GLN A 35 -1.78 -2.73 20.68
CA GLN A 35 -2.72 -3.68 21.27
C GLN A 35 -2.12 -4.35 22.49
N ASP A 36 -0.85 -4.75 22.43
CA ASP A 36 -0.17 -5.37 23.55
C ASP A 36 -0.05 -4.44 24.75
N LEU A 37 -0.04 -3.13 24.51
CA LEU A 37 0.00 -2.12 25.55
C LEU A 37 -1.40 -1.75 26.08
N GLY A 38 -2.44 -2.42 25.59
CA GLY A 38 -3.80 -2.16 26.02
C GLY A 38 -4.53 -1.09 25.21
N GLU A 39 -3.91 -0.57 24.16
CA GLU A 39 -4.50 0.46 23.31
C GLU A 39 -5.36 -0.18 22.23
N THR A 40 -6.45 -0.83 22.63
CA THR A 40 -7.31 -1.61 21.74
C THR A 40 -7.99 -0.74 20.69
N THR A 41 -8.48 0.44 21.08
CA THR A 41 -9.15 1.35 20.14
C THR A 41 -8.17 1.83 19.06
N ALA A 42 -6.94 2.19 19.48
CA ALA A 42 -5.91 2.59 18.53
C ALA A 42 -5.58 1.46 17.57
N TYR A 43 -5.44 0.24 18.08
CA TYR A 43 -5.21 -0.94 17.25
C TYR A 43 -6.30 -1.10 16.19
N GLU A 44 -7.56 -1.05 16.62
CA GLU A 44 -8.69 -1.24 15.69
C GLU A 44 -8.71 -0.19 14.60
N GLN A 45 -8.49 1.08 14.95
CA GLN A 45 -8.52 2.16 13.99
C GLN A 45 -7.34 2.06 12.99
N ILE A 46 -6.15 1.70 13.47
CA ILE A 46 -5.01 1.52 12.58
C ILE A 46 -5.23 0.34 11.64
N MET A 47 -5.82 -0.75 12.12
CA MET A 47 -6.08 -1.90 11.26
C MET A 47 -7.12 -1.58 10.18
N LEU A 48 -8.11 -0.72 10.48
CA LEU A 48 -9.02 -0.23 9.45
C LEU A 48 -8.28 0.60 8.41
N ALA A 49 -7.36 1.45 8.85
CA ALA A 49 -6.55 2.24 7.93
C ALA A 49 -5.67 1.33 7.05
N VAL A 50 -5.08 0.30 7.64
CA VAL A 50 -4.28 -0.69 6.88
C VAL A 50 -5.15 -1.34 5.80
N SER A 51 -6.37 -1.73 6.16
CA SER A 51 -7.30 -2.32 5.19
C SER A 51 -7.60 -1.36 4.04
N ASP A 52 -7.78 -0.08 4.33
CA ASP A 52 -8.04 0.94 3.32
C ASP A 52 -6.82 1.12 2.40
N PHE A 53 -5.60 1.12 2.96
CA PHE A 53 -4.37 1.18 2.18
C PHE A 53 -4.26 -0.02 1.24
N GLU A 54 -4.56 -1.23 1.75
CA GLU A 54 -4.49 -2.44 0.93
C GLU A 54 -5.50 -2.41 -0.21
N LYS A 55 -6.71 -1.92 0.04
CA LYS A 55 -7.74 -1.78 -1.00
C LYS A 55 -7.32 -0.78 -2.06
N GLY A 56 -6.78 0.37 -1.65
CA GLY A 56 -6.28 1.37 -2.58
C GLY A 56 -5.12 0.83 -3.41
N ASN A 57 -4.22 0.11 -2.75
CA ASN A 57 -3.05 -0.46 -3.41
C ASN A 57 -3.45 -1.53 -4.43
N LEU A 58 -4.45 -2.36 -4.09
CA LEU A 58 -4.98 -3.35 -5.01
C LEU A 58 -5.59 -2.67 -6.25
N ARG A 59 -6.29 -1.56 -6.05
CA ARG A 59 -6.85 -0.79 -7.17
C ARG A 59 -5.74 -0.27 -8.08
N LEU A 60 -4.64 0.22 -7.51
CA LEU A 60 -3.49 0.68 -8.29
C LEU A 60 -2.85 -0.47 -9.07
N SER A 61 -2.75 -1.65 -8.46
CA SER A 61 -2.23 -2.84 -9.15
C SER A 61 -3.12 -3.21 -10.32
N THR A 62 -4.44 -3.07 -10.17
CA THR A 62 -5.38 -3.33 -11.25
C THR A 62 -5.17 -2.34 -12.41
N VAL A 63 -4.92 -1.08 -12.10
CA VAL A 63 -4.60 -0.08 -13.12
C VAL A 63 -3.36 -0.48 -13.90
N LEU A 64 -2.29 -0.87 -13.18
CA LEU A 64 -1.05 -1.32 -13.82
C LEU A 64 -1.28 -2.48 -14.76
N THR A 65 -2.06 -3.48 -14.33
CA THR A 65 -2.39 -4.64 -15.15
C THR A 65 -3.13 -4.22 -16.41
N SER A 66 -4.11 -3.31 -16.30
CA SER A 66 -4.87 -2.86 -17.45
C SER A 66 -4.01 -2.06 -18.44
N MET A 67 -3.00 -1.34 -17.93
CA MET A 67 -2.12 -0.56 -18.79
C MET A 67 -1.12 -1.42 -19.56
N ASN A 68 -0.84 -2.62 -19.07
CA ASN A 68 0.05 -3.56 -19.76
C ASN A 68 -0.61 -4.23 -20.97
N GLY A 69 -1.92 -4.22 -21.01
CA GLY A 69 -2.66 -4.76 -22.11
C GLY A 69 -2.76 -3.78 -23.25
#